data_6d1938079c013af5ae2e56b5a7dc1dd1
#
_entry.id   6d1938079c013af5ae2e56b5a7dc1dd1
#
_cell.length_a   1.000
_cell.length_b   1.000
_cell.length_c   1.000
_cell.angle_alpha   90.00
_cell.angle_beta   90.00
_cell.angle_gamma   90.00
#
_symmetry.space_group_name_H-M   'P 1'
#
loop_
_entity.id
_entity.type
_entity.pdbx_description
1 polymer ?
#
loop_
_entity_poly.entity_id
_entity_poly.type
_entity_poly.pdbx_seq_one_letter_code
_entity_poly.pdbx_strand_id
1 'polypeptide(L)' 'MTRKRPDYTEARNYYIKGEGNEYPTLQDIATEFNYSLSTLRKQAANEGWLSKRKERIDLKETIKIIAKIYFLMK' A
#
# COMPACT_ATOMS: atom_id res chain seq x y z
N MET A 1 29.99 -11.49 -6.46
CA MET A 1 28.69 -11.31 -5.83
C MET A 1 27.87 -10.27 -6.55
N THR A 2 26.76 -10.68 -7.10
CA THR A 2 25.92 -9.77 -7.87
C THR A 2 25.13 -8.87 -6.93
N ARG A 3 25.23 -7.58 -7.16
CA ARG A 3 24.41 -6.62 -6.42
C ARG A 3 22.97 -6.76 -6.84
N LYS A 4 22.12 -7.14 -5.94
CA LYS A 4 20.70 -7.12 -6.21
C LYS A 4 20.19 -5.68 -6.27
N ARG A 5 19.33 -5.42 -7.23
CA ARG A 5 18.63 -4.16 -7.26
C ARG A 5 17.77 -4.05 -6.00
N PRO A 6 17.58 -2.83 -5.47
CA PRO A 6 16.65 -2.66 -4.36
C PRO A 6 15.30 -3.25 -4.73
N ASP A 7 14.82 -4.13 -3.87
CA ASP A 7 13.52 -4.75 -4.09
C ASP A 7 12.47 -3.93 -3.39
N TYR A 8 11.62 -3.27 -4.16
CA TYR A 8 10.58 -2.42 -3.62
C TYR A 8 9.30 -3.18 -3.28
N THR A 9 9.30 -4.50 -3.44
CA THR A 9 8.10 -5.30 -3.21
C THR A 9 7.58 -5.15 -1.78
N GLU A 10 8.45 -5.25 -0.79
CA GLU A 10 8.06 -5.10 0.60
C GLU A 10 7.55 -3.70 0.89
N ALA A 11 8.26 -2.69 0.39
CA ALA A 11 7.86 -1.30 0.57
C ALA A 11 6.50 -1.04 -0.08
N ARG A 12 6.30 -1.55 -1.28
CA ARG A 12 5.04 -1.44 -2.00
C ARG A 12 3.90 -2.10 -1.22
N ASN A 13 4.13 -3.32 -0.75
CA ASN A 13 3.13 -4.04 0.02
C ASN A 13 2.77 -3.30 1.30
N TYR A 14 3.76 -2.77 2.00
CA TYR A 14 3.52 -2.01 3.21
C TYR A 14 2.71 -0.75 2.92
N TYR A 15 3.02 -0.05 1.82
CA TYR A 15 2.29 1.15 1.42
C TYR A 15 0.84 0.83 1.08
N ILE A 16 0.60 -0.24 0.35
CA ILE A 16 -0.72 -0.61 -0.13
C ILE A 16 -1.57 -1.22 0.99
N LYS A 17 -1.01 -2.13 1.76
CA LYS A 17 -1.74 -2.85 2.81
C LYS A 17 -1.79 -2.09 4.12
N GLY A 18 -0.75 -1.34 4.42
CA GLY A 18 -0.65 -0.65 5.69
C GLY A 18 -0.46 -1.60 6.85
N GLU A 19 -0.59 -1.07 8.04
CA GLU A 19 -0.51 -1.85 9.27
C GLU A 19 -1.75 -1.54 10.11
N GLY A 20 -2.59 -2.53 10.31
CA GLY A 20 -3.85 -2.33 10.99
C GLY A 20 -4.76 -1.41 10.18
N ASN A 21 -5.18 -0.31 10.78
CA ASN A 21 -6.01 0.70 10.13
C ASN A 21 -5.21 1.90 9.63
N GLU A 22 -3.89 1.85 9.78
CA GLU A 22 -3.03 2.96 9.41
C GLU A 22 -2.22 2.64 8.16
N TYR A 23 -2.03 3.65 7.33
CA TYR A 23 -1.27 3.53 6.09
C TYR A 23 -0.05 4.45 6.19
N PRO A 24 1.16 3.91 5.94
CA PRO A 24 2.35 4.74 6.01
C PRO A 24 2.42 5.71 4.83
N THR A 25 3.10 6.83 5.04
CA THR A 25 3.43 7.74 3.95
C THR A 25 4.67 7.23 3.22
N LEU A 26 4.94 7.78 2.04
CA LEU A 26 6.17 7.43 1.32
C LEU A 26 7.40 7.81 2.14
N GLN A 27 7.33 8.90 2.90
CA GLN A 27 8.44 9.29 3.76
C GLN A 27 8.67 8.28 4.88
N ASP A 28 7.60 7.77 5.48
CA ASP A 28 7.70 6.73 6.51
C ASP A 28 8.41 5.49 5.95
N ILE A 29 8.03 5.10 4.74
CA ILE A 29 8.62 3.94 4.08
C ILE A 29 10.08 4.20 3.74
N ALA A 30 10.40 5.39 3.23
CA ALA A 30 11.77 5.74 2.91
C ALA A 30 12.65 5.66 4.15
N THR A 31 12.16 6.13 5.29
CA THR A 31 12.89 6.05 6.55
C THR A 31 13.03 4.62 7.04
N GLU A 32 11.94 3.86 7.02
CA GLU A 32 11.91 2.49 7.51
C GLU A 32 12.82 1.57 6.71
N PHE A 33 12.79 1.68 5.39
CA PHE A 33 13.57 0.83 4.50
C PHE A 33 14.88 1.47 4.04
N ASN A 34 15.18 2.66 4.53
CA ASN A 34 16.40 3.39 4.18
C ASN A 34 16.52 3.65 2.67
N TYR A 35 15.43 4.06 2.04
CA TYR A 35 15.39 4.45 0.64
C TYR A 35 15.43 5.96 0.49
N SER A 36 15.91 6.42 -0.68
CA SER A 36 15.78 7.83 -1.04
C SER A 36 14.32 8.16 -1.31
N LEU A 37 13.81 9.21 -0.68
CA LEU A 37 12.42 9.62 -0.87
C LEU A 37 12.13 9.97 -2.32
N SER A 38 13.06 10.66 -2.98
CA SER A 38 12.90 11.02 -4.40
C SER A 38 12.76 9.78 -5.28
N THR A 39 13.62 8.79 -5.06
CA THR A 39 13.58 7.53 -5.81
C THR A 39 12.29 6.77 -5.53
N LEU A 40 11.89 6.73 -4.27
CA LEU A 40 10.68 6.02 -3.87
C LEU A 40 9.44 6.67 -4.48
N ARG A 41 9.40 8.00 -4.53
CA ARG A 41 8.28 8.72 -5.16
C ARG A 41 8.18 8.37 -6.64
N LYS A 42 9.31 8.32 -7.35
CA LYS A 42 9.32 7.95 -8.76
C LYS A 42 8.82 6.52 -8.95
N GLN A 43 9.30 5.62 -8.12
CA GLN A 43 8.90 4.22 -8.19
C GLN A 43 7.41 4.08 -7.92
N ALA A 44 6.91 4.74 -6.91
CA ALA A 44 5.50 4.70 -6.55
C ALA A 44 4.62 5.26 -7.68
N ALA A 45 5.05 6.35 -8.30
CA ALA A 45 4.30 6.94 -9.41
C ALA A 45 4.30 6.01 -10.62
N ASN A 46 5.45 5.44 -10.95
CA ASN A 46 5.57 4.54 -12.10
C ASN A 46 4.72 3.28 -11.96
N GLU A 47 4.63 2.74 -10.75
CA GLU A 47 3.86 1.52 -10.49
C GLU A 47 2.43 1.78 -10.01
N GLY A 48 2.07 3.04 -9.82
CA GLY A 48 0.71 3.38 -9.42
C GLY A 48 0.34 2.88 -8.02
N TRP A 49 1.24 3.03 -7.06
CA TRP A 49 1.02 2.55 -5.70
C TRP A 49 -0.19 3.17 -5.03
N LEU A 50 -0.39 4.47 -5.24
CA LEU A 50 -1.52 5.17 -4.64
C LEU A 50 -2.84 4.67 -5.19
N SER A 51 -2.90 4.44 -6.50
CA SER A 51 -4.10 3.89 -7.13
C SER A 51 -4.42 2.50 -6.59
N LYS A 52 -3.40 1.66 -6.45
CA LYS A 52 -3.57 0.32 -5.90
C LYS A 52 -4.02 0.35 -4.45
N ARG A 53 -3.49 1.29 -3.66
CA ARG A 53 -3.93 1.47 -2.28
C ARG A 53 -5.41 1.87 -2.23
N LYS A 54 -5.82 2.81 -3.07
CA LYS A 54 -7.21 3.27 -3.13
C LYS A 54 -8.15 2.15 -3.52
N GLU A 55 -7.77 1.35 -4.52
CA GLU A 55 -8.56 0.20 -4.94
C GLU A 55 -8.76 -0.78 -3.80
N ARG A 56 -7.71 -1.04 -3.04
CA ARG A 56 -7.79 -1.96 -1.91
C ARG A 56 -8.68 -1.42 -0.80
N ILE A 57 -8.58 -0.13 -0.51
CA ILE A 57 -9.42 0.51 0.50
C ILE A 57 -10.89 0.46 0.07
N ASP A 58 -11.16 0.79 -1.19
CA ASP A 58 -12.52 0.76 -1.73
C ASP A 58 -13.10 -0.66 -1.68
N LEU A 59 -12.29 -1.66 -2.02
CA LEU A 59 -12.71 -3.06 -1.93
C LEU A 59 -13.06 -3.45 -0.50
N LYS A 60 -12.24 -3.06 0.46
CA LYS A 60 -12.51 -3.36 1.87
C LYS A 60 -13.80 -2.71 2.33
N GLU A 61 -14.04 -1.46 1.96
CA GLU A 61 -15.27 -0.75 2.32
C GLU A 61 -16.48 -1.38 1.65
N THR A 62 -16.35 -1.76 0.38
CA THR A 62 -17.42 -2.45 -0.35
C THR A 62 -17.78 -3.76 0.32
N ILE A 63 -16.79 -4.54 0.70
CA ILE A 63 -17.00 -5.82 1.39
C ILE A 63 -17.72 -5.59 2.74
N LYS A 64 -17.33 -4.57 3.48
CA LYS A 64 -17.98 -4.23 4.74
C LYS A 64 -19.44 -3.88 4.54
N ILE A 65 -19.74 -3.10 3.51
CA ILE A 65 -21.12 -2.70 3.21
C ILE A 65 -21.94 -3.91 2.80
N ILE A 66 -21.40 -4.76 1.94
CA ILE A 66 -22.10 -5.98 1.50
C ILE A 66 -22.35 -6.91 2.69
N ALA A 67 -21.37 -7.11 3.54
CA ALA A 67 -21.51 -7.96 4.72
C ALA A 67 -22.57 -7.41 5.67
N LYS A 68 -22.61 -6.09 5.84
CA LYS A 68 -23.59 -5.45 6.70
C LYS A 68 -25.00 -5.61 6.15
N ILE A 69 -25.17 -5.42 4.85
CA ILE A 69 -26.46 -5.60 4.18
C ILE A 69 -26.92 -7.07 4.33
N TYR A 70 -26.02 -7.99 4.06
CA TYR A 70 -26.30 -9.42 4.17
C TYR A 70 -26.73 -9.78 5.58
N PHE A 71 -26.06 -9.25 6.58
CA PHE A 71 -26.39 -9.48 7.97
C PHE A 71 -27.79 -8.94 8.32
N LEU A 72 -28.13 -7.77 7.81
CA LEU A 72 -29.42 -7.13 8.06
C LEU A 72 -30.58 -7.86 7.35
N MET A 73 -30.29 -8.56 6.28
CA MET A 73 -31.28 -9.28 5.51
C MET A 73 -31.61 -10.66 6.07
N LYS A 74 -30.90 -11.09 7.06
CA LYS A 74 -31.11 -12.38 7.69
C LYS A 74 -32.32 -12.40 8.60
#